data_de65e341d8c758312648c77ec82e8aef
#
_entry.id   de65e341d8c758312648c77ec82e8aef
#
_cell.length_a   1.000
_cell.length_b   1.000
_cell.length_c   1.000
_cell.angle_alpha   90.00
_cell.angle_beta   90.00
_cell.angle_gamma   90.00
#
_symmetry.space_group_name_H-M   'P 1'
#
loop_
_entity.id
_entity.type
_entity.pdbx_description
1 polymer ?
#
loop_
_entity_poly.entity_id
_entity_poly.type
_entity_poly.pdbx_seq_one_letter_code
_entity_poly.pdbx_strand_id
1 'polypeptide(L)'
;MLKEKETSNYELQLTSGQLKFLASDGQGINRMSCLVSLIEMAAREPTQYQKKGYSSVLEIGQVAMSVVELAALWKCNRKTASKMIDKFNEVGLVTSEQGNRTSVHTIHCVSRWLVDGEPINNPSAKVPE
;
A
#
# COMPACT_ATOMS: atom_id res chain seq x y z
N MET A 1 -4.14 -5.22 32.92
CA MET A 1 -2.94 -5.04 32.12
C MET A 1 -3.27 -4.58 30.71
N LEU A 2 -2.56 -3.61 30.26
CA LEU A 2 -2.77 -3.15 28.90
C LEU A 2 -2.20 -4.14 27.92
N LYS A 3 -2.95 -4.41 26.88
CA LYS A 3 -2.45 -5.25 25.82
C LYS A 3 -1.40 -4.49 25.02
N GLU A 4 -0.29 -5.13 24.80
CA GLU A 4 0.75 -4.56 23.98
C GLU A 4 0.26 -4.37 22.56
N LYS A 5 0.77 -3.36 21.89
CA LYS A 5 0.51 -3.23 20.49
C LYS A 5 1.02 -4.46 19.77
N GLU A 6 0.23 -4.89 18.81
CA GLU A 6 0.66 -5.96 17.93
C GLU A 6 1.99 -5.60 17.30
N THR A 7 2.94 -6.52 17.35
CA THR A 7 4.23 -6.32 16.71
C THR A 7 4.14 -6.78 15.27
N SER A 8 4.38 -5.87 14.36
CA SER A 8 4.34 -6.20 12.94
C SER A 8 5.71 -5.99 12.33
N ASN A 9 6.14 -6.96 11.56
CA ASN A 9 7.37 -6.86 10.78
C ASN A 9 7.01 -7.11 9.33
N TYR A 10 7.79 -6.52 8.44
CA TYR A 10 7.53 -6.65 7.00
C TYR A 10 8.78 -7.14 6.31
N GLU A 11 8.62 -8.09 5.40
CA GLU A 11 9.70 -8.49 4.52
C GLU A 11 9.50 -7.80 3.20
N LEU A 12 10.43 -6.94 2.85
CA LEU A 12 10.36 -6.16 1.62
C LEU A 12 11.37 -6.68 0.62
N GLN A 13 10.97 -6.69 -0.65
CA GLN A 13 11.89 -6.95 -1.74
C GLN A 13 11.83 -5.77 -2.69
N LEU A 14 12.93 -5.04 -2.77
CA LEU A 14 12.99 -3.81 -3.55
C LEU A 14 14.22 -3.87 -4.47
N THR A 15 14.03 -3.41 -5.68
CA THR A 15 15.18 -3.25 -6.57
C THR A 15 15.98 -2.02 -6.13
N SER A 16 17.21 -1.93 -6.63
CA SER A 16 18.02 -0.75 -6.38
C SER A 16 17.31 0.51 -6.86
N GLY A 17 16.67 0.44 -8.02
CA GLY A 17 15.95 1.59 -8.55
C GLY A 17 14.78 2.01 -7.68
N GLN A 18 14.05 1.03 -7.16
CA GLN A 18 12.93 1.33 -6.27
C GLN A 18 13.41 1.97 -4.97
N LEU A 19 14.50 1.45 -4.41
CA LEU A 19 15.08 2.03 -3.19
C LEU A 19 15.54 3.47 -3.44
N LYS A 20 16.20 3.72 -4.55
CA LYS A 20 16.65 5.07 -4.88
C LYS A 20 15.47 6.02 -5.08
N PHE A 21 14.42 5.53 -5.72
CA PHE A 21 13.21 6.33 -5.90
C PHE A 21 12.62 6.71 -4.55
N LEU A 22 12.51 5.73 -3.64
CA LEU A 22 11.92 5.99 -2.31
C LEU A 22 12.78 6.90 -1.46
N ALA A 23 14.10 6.84 -1.64
CA ALA A 23 15.03 7.65 -0.87
C ALA A 23 15.09 9.09 -1.36
N SER A 24 14.61 9.35 -2.57
CA SER A 24 14.65 10.70 -3.14
C SER A 24 13.43 11.50 -2.71
N ASP A 25 13.62 12.79 -2.49
CA ASP A 25 12.53 13.69 -2.17
C ASP A 25 11.82 14.10 -3.43
N GLY A 26 10.52 14.32 -3.33
CA GLY A 26 9.78 14.81 -4.45
C GLY A 26 8.42 15.31 -4.01
N GLN A 27 7.94 16.38 -4.64
CA GLN A 27 6.58 16.87 -4.45
C GLN A 27 6.25 17.31 -3.01
N GLY A 28 7.25 17.49 -2.16
CA GLY A 28 7.01 17.97 -0.80
C GLY A 28 6.47 16.93 0.17
N ILE A 29 6.33 15.68 -0.24
CA ILE A 29 5.92 14.61 0.67
C ILE A 29 6.93 13.48 0.59
N ASN A 30 6.99 12.72 1.68
CA ASN A 30 7.97 11.66 1.81
C ASN A 30 7.45 10.39 1.14
N ARG A 31 8.14 9.95 0.10
CA ARG A 31 7.73 8.77 -0.67
C ARG A 31 7.69 7.51 0.17
N MET A 32 8.70 7.31 1.01
CA MET A 32 8.75 6.13 1.85
C MET A 32 7.59 6.12 2.85
N SER A 33 7.26 7.27 3.42
CA SER A 33 6.13 7.35 4.35
C SER A 33 4.82 7.00 3.66
N CYS A 34 4.65 7.44 2.42
CA CYS A 34 3.45 7.11 1.67
C CYS A 34 3.35 5.61 1.44
N LEU A 35 4.46 4.99 1.06
CA LEU A 35 4.48 3.55 0.85
C LEU A 35 4.19 2.79 2.14
N VAL A 36 4.81 3.21 3.25
CA VAL A 36 4.59 2.57 4.54
C VAL A 36 3.11 2.61 4.92
N SER A 37 2.45 3.73 4.68
CA SER A 37 1.03 3.84 5.01
C SER A 37 0.20 2.80 4.25
N LEU A 38 0.51 2.57 3.00
CA LEU A 38 -0.19 1.56 2.20
C LEU A 38 0.10 0.16 2.71
N ILE A 39 1.35 -0.12 3.04
CA ILE A 39 1.74 -1.44 3.55
C ILE A 39 1.01 -1.75 4.85
N GLU A 40 0.90 -0.75 5.73
CA GLU A 40 0.25 -0.96 7.01
C GLU A 40 -1.26 -1.12 6.89
N MET A 41 -1.86 -0.51 5.88
CA MET A 41 -3.30 -0.57 5.67
C MET A 41 -3.74 -1.75 4.80
N ALA A 42 -2.80 -2.45 4.18
CA ALA A 42 -3.13 -3.55 3.29
C ALA A 42 -3.83 -4.67 4.05
N ALA A 43 -4.79 -5.30 3.42
CA ALA A 43 -5.51 -6.41 4.00
C ALA A 43 -4.54 -7.56 4.27
N ARG A 44 -4.67 -8.18 5.45
CA ARG A 44 -3.84 -9.32 5.85
C ARG A 44 -4.62 -10.62 5.82
N GLU A 45 -5.88 -10.52 5.45
CA GLU A 45 -6.75 -11.67 5.18
C GLU A 45 -7.82 -11.18 4.22
N PRO A 46 -8.45 -12.07 3.47
CA PRO A 46 -9.52 -11.64 2.58
C PRO A 46 -10.58 -10.91 3.39
N THR A 47 -10.89 -9.70 3.00
CA THR A 47 -11.75 -8.81 3.76
C THR A 47 -12.85 -8.25 2.87
N GLN A 48 -14.08 -8.32 3.34
CA GLN A 48 -15.18 -7.73 2.61
C GLN A 48 -15.13 -6.22 2.74
N TYR A 49 -15.19 -5.55 1.61
CA TYR A 49 -15.11 -4.10 1.54
C TYR A 49 -16.42 -3.57 1.00
N GLN A 50 -17.00 -2.59 1.70
CA GLN A 50 -18.25 -1.96 1.27
C GLN A 50 -18.11 -0.46 1.34
N LYS A 51 -18.62 0.21 0.33
CA LYS A 51 -18.64 1.66 0.31
C LYS A 51 -19.78 2.13 -0.60
N LYS A 52 -20.75 2.81 -0.02
CA LYS A 52 -21.86 3.44 -0.76
C LYS A 52 -22.50 2.51 -1.77
N GLY A 53 -22.87 1.32 -1.34
CA GLY A 53 -23.54 0.37 -2.21
C GLY A 53 -22.63 -0.48 -3.06
N TYR A 54 -21.34 -0.23 -3.03
CA TYR A 54 -20.35 -1.05 -3.73
C TYR A 54 -19.76 -2.05 -2.74
N SER A 55 -19.71 -3.30 -3.15
CA SER A 55 -19.21 -4.36 -2.30
C SER A 55 -18.22 -5.21 -3.10
N SER A 56 -17.12 -5.55 -2.46
CA SER A 56 -16.08 -6.36 -3.09
C SER A 56 -15.23 -7.01 -2.01
N VAL A 57 -14.40 -7.95 -2.40
CA VAL A 57 -13.47 -8.60 -1.47
C VAL A 57 -12.07 -8.10 -1.76
N LEU A 58 -11.39 -7.63 -0.72
CA LEU A 58 -9.98 -7.29 -0.82
C LEU A 58 -9.17 -8.53 -0.50
N GLU A 59 -8.25 -8.85 -1.38
CA GLU A 59 -7.33 -9.95 -1.12
C GLU A 59 -6.16 -9.47 -0.29
N ILE A 60 -5.38 -10.40 0.24
CA ILE A 60 -4.19 -10.06 1.01
C ILE A 60 -3.29 -9.16 0.16
N GLY A 61 -2.83 -8.06 0.74
CA GLY A 61 -1.93 -7.14 0.06
C GLY A 61 -2.62 -6.03 -0.70
N GLN A 62 -3.93 -5.93 -0.60
CA GLN A 62 -4.69 -4.89 -1.31
C GLN A 62 -5.24 -3.84 -0.36
N VAL A 63 -5.30 -2.61 -0.85
CA VAL A 63 -5.86 -1.46 -0.14
C VAL A 63 -6.89 -0.79 -1.05
N ALA A 64 -8.06 -0.51 -0.52
CA ALA A 64 -9.08 0.23 -1.26
C ALA A 64 -9.13 1.67 -0.76
N MET A 65 -8.63 2.61 -1.55
CA MET A 65 -8.65 4.03 -1.20
C MET A 65 -8.72 4.87 -2.46
N SER A 66 -9.59 5.87 -2.44
CA SER A 66 -9.66 6.83 -3.53
C SER A 66 -8.52 7.83 -3.41
N VAL A 67 -8.28 8.59 -4.49
CA VAL A 67 -7.28 9.65 -4.48
C VAL A 67 -7.61 10.70 -3.41
N VAL A 68 -8.91 10.99 -3.23
CA VAL A 68 -9.33 11.95 -2.20
C VAL A 68 -8.94 11.44 -0.80
N GLU A 69 -9.16 10.16 -0.55
CA GLU A 69 -8.80 9.57 0.74
C GLU A 69 -7.29 9.54 0.94
N LEU A 70 -6.54 9.22 -0.11
CA LEU A 70 -5.08 9.22 -0.02
C LEU A 70 -4.54 10.62 0.22
N ALA A 71 -5.13 11.62 -0.45
CA ALA A 71 -4.71 13.01 -0.24
C ALA A 71 -4.92 13.44 1.20
N ALA A 72 -6.04 13.04 1.79
CA ALA A 72 -6.31 13.35 3.20
C ALA A 72 -5.33 12.64 4.10
N LEU A 73 -5.05 11.36 3.83
CA LEU A 73 -4.12 10.58 4.63
C LEU A 73 -2.70 11.16 4.58
N TRP A 74 -2.26 11.54 3.38
CA TRP A 74 -0.90 12.05 3.16
C TRP A 74 -0.79 13.55 3.36
N LYS A 75 -1.91 14.22 3.67
CA LYS A 75 -1.95 15.66 3.94
C LYS A 75 -1.41 16.46 2.77
N CYS A 76 -1.91 16.16 1.60
CA CYS A 76 -1.52 16.86 0.37
C CYS A 76 -2.76 17.04 -0.50
N ASN A 77 -2.60 17.73 -1.64
CA ASN A 77 -3.73 17.88 -2.53
C ASN A 77 -3.88 16.65 -3.42
N ARG A 78 -5.02 16.54 -4.09
CA ARG A 78 -5.33 15.38 -4.90
C ARG A 78 -4.35 15.17 -6.05
N LYS A 79 -3.88 16.27 -6.62
CA LYS A 79 -2.93 16.18 -7.73
C LYS A 79 -1.63 15.53 -7.28
N THR A 80 -1.15 15.92 -6.11
CA THR A 80 0.07 15.35 -5.55
C THR A 80 -0.12 13.87 -5.23
N ALA A 81 -1.24 13.51 -4.61
CA ALA A 81 -1.52 12.11 -4.29
C ALA A 81 -1.62 11.27 -5.56
N SER A 82 -2.31 11.79 -6.57
CA SER A 82 -2.45 11.06 -7.84
C SER A 82 -1.09 10.83 -8.51
N LYS A 83 -0.25 11.85 -8.51
CA LYS A 83 1.10 11.71 -9.09
C LYS A 83 1.95 10.70 -8.33
N MET A 84 1.80 10.66 -7.00
CA MET A 84 2.56 9.71 -6.20
C MET A 84 2.14 8.28 -6.54
N ILE A 85 0.83 8.03 -6.65
CA ILE A 85 0.33 6.71 -7.03
C ILE A 85 0.81 6.33 -8.43
N ASP A 86 0.77 7.28 -9.37
CA ASP A 86 1.25 7.02 -10.73
C ASP A 86 2.72 6.61 -10.71
N LYS A 87 3.52 7.28 -9.90
CA LYS A 87 4.94 6.93 -9.79
C LYS A 87 5.14 5.56 -9.15
N PHE A 88 4.36 5.24 -8.13
CA PHE A 88 4.42 3.92 -7.50
C PHE A 88 4.09 2.81 -8.51
N ASN A 89 3.12 3.07 -9.38
CA ASN A 89 2.77 2.13 -10.45
C ASN A 89 3.91 2.04 -11.47
N GLU A 90 4.48 3.18 -11.83
CA GLU A 90 5.53 3.24 -12.83
C GLU A 90 6.77 2.45 -12.41
N VAL A 91 7.14 2.54 -11.13
CA VAL A 91 8.34 1.84 -10.65
C VAL A 91 8.03 0.43 -10.14
N GLY A 92 6.78 0.00 -10.21
CA GLY A 92 6.43 -1.38 -9.89
C GLY A 92 6.22 -1.70 -8.43
N LEU A 93 6.06 -0.69 -7.58
CA LEU A 93 5.82 -0.92 -6.15
C LEU A 93 4.40 -1.38 -5.89
N VAL A 94 3.44 -0.82 -6.60
CA VAL A 94 2.03 -1.19 -6.49
C VAL A 94 1.41 -1.20 -7.89
N THR A 95 0.26 -1.84 -8.00
CA THR A 95 -0.59 -1.77 -9.18
C THR A 95 -1.94 -1.25 -8.72
N SER A 96 -2.47 -0.25 -9.41
CA SER A 96 -3.73 0.36 -9.00
C SER A 96 -4.78 0.17 -10.08
N GLU A 97 -5.99 -0.19 -9.65
CA GLU A 97 -7.14 -0.31 -10.55
C GLU A 97 -8.21 0.65 -10.09
N GLN A 98 -8.63 1.51 -10.97
CA GLN A 98 -9.66 2.49 -10.67
C GLN A 98 -11.04 1.87 -10.89
N GLY A 99 -11.88 1.93 -9.86
CA GLY A 99 -13.24 1.47 -9.96
C GLY A 99 -14.20 2.65 -9.92
N ASN A 100 -15.49 2.36 -9.88
CA ASN A 100 -16.52 3.39 -9.88
C ASN A 100 -16.53 4.23 -8.61
N ARG A 101 -16.23 3.62 -7.49
CA ARG A 101 -16.35 4.29 -6.19
C ARG A 101 -15.01 4.49 -5.51
N THR A 102 -14.02 3.71 -5.88
CA THR A 102 -12.73 3.76 -5.22
C THR A 102 -11.70 3.10 -6.13
N SER A 103 -10.44 3.20 -5.73
CA SER A 103 -9.36 2.49 -6.42
C SER A 103 -8.82 1.40 -5.51
N VAL A 104 -8.41 0.29 -6.08
CA VAL A 104 -7.79 -0.80 -5.33
C VAL A 104 -6.32 -0.84 -5.71
N HIS A 105 -5.47 -0.78 -4.70
CA HIS A 105 -4.02 -0.77 -4.87
C HIS A 105 -3.46 -2.09 -4.36
N THR A 106 -2.76 -2.80 -5.23
CA THR A 106 -2.15 -4.08 -4.88
C THR A 106 -0.67 -3.87 -4.64
N ILE A 107 -0.19 -4.26 -3.47
CA ILE A 107 1.21 -4.05 -3.09
C ILE A 107 2.04 -5.24 -3.54
N HIS A 108 3.12 -4.98 -4.24
CA HIS A 108 3.99 -6.02 -4.79
C HIS A 108 5.33 -6.15 -4.09
N CYS A 109 5.76 -5.13 -3.38
CA CYS A 109 7.10 -5.11 -2.79
C CYS A 109 7.21 -5.78 -1.43
N VAL A 110 6.09 -6.19 -0.85
CA VAL A 110 6.09 -6.92 0.42
C VAL A 110 5.94 -8.40 0.11
N SER A 111 6.88 -9.21 0.58
CA SER A 111 6.77 -10.66 0.38
C SER A 111 5.89 -11.29 1.46
N ARG A 112 5.94 -10.77 2.67
CA ARG A 112 5.07 -11.23 3.74
C ARG A 112 5.00 -10.23 4.87
N TRP A 113 3.91 -10.32 5.63
CA TRP A 113 3.76 -9.62 6.91
C TRP A 113 4.00 -10.64 8.01
N LEU A 114 4.64 -10.22 9.09
CA LEU A 114 4.80 -11.06 10.28
C LEU A 114 4.09 -10.34 11.41
N VAL A 115 3.00 -10.92 11.87
CA VAL A 115 2.20 -10.34 12.94
C VAL A 115 2.35 -11.24 14.15
N ASP A 116 3.03 -10.73 15.18
CA ASP A 116 3.33 -11.50 16.39
C ASP A 116 4.01 -12.84 16.05
N GLY A 117 4.89 -12.80 15.05
CA GLY A 117 5.65 -13.97 14.65
C GLY A 117 4.96 -14.87 13.66
N GLU A 118 3.69 -14.61 13.34
CA GLU A 118 2.94 -15.43 12.39
C GLU A 118 3.07 -14.86 10.98
N PRO A 119 3.56 -15.65 10.03
CA PRO A 119 3.75 -15.14 8.67
C PRO A 119 2.44 -15.12 7.88
N ILE A 120 2.25 -14.03 7.16
CA ILE A 120 1.13 -13.89 6.23
C ILE A 120 1.75 -13.57 4.88
N ASN A 121 1.73 -14.54 3.99
CA ASN A 121 2.34 -14.39 2.68
C ASN A 121 1.51 -13.50 1.79
N ASN A 122 2.18 -12.69 0.98
CA ASN A 122 1.52 -11.81 0.02
C ASN A 122 1.45 -12.54 -1.32
N PRO A 123 0.25 -12.93 -1.77
CA PRO A 123 0.13 -13.65 -3.04
C PRO A 123 0.51 -12.82 -4.25
N SER A 124 0.54 -11.49 -4.09
CA SER A 124 0.89 -10.58 -5.18
C SER A 124 2.34 -10.13 -5.15
N ALA A 125 3.15 -10.71 -4.26
CA ALA A 125 4.55 -10.35 -4.17
C ALA A 125 5.25 -10.66 -5.51
N LYS A 126 6.06 -9.71 -5.96
CA LYS A 126 6.86 -9.89 -7.17
C LYS A 126 8.31 -9.86 -6.78
N VAL A 127 9.01 -10.91 -7.17
CA VAL A 127 10.44 -11.01 -6.91
C VAL A 127 11.17 -10.39 -8.09
N PRO A 128 11.97 -9.34 -7.87
CA PRO A 128 12.72 -8.73 -8.97
C PRO A 128 13.69 -9.73 -9.58
N GLU A 129 13.82 -9.68 -10.87
CA GLU A 129 14.76 -10.55 -11.57
C GLU A 129 16.06 -9.83 -11.85
#